data_e4f7b021ef8bfc1f4077573eb50a5114
#
_entry.id   e4f7b021ef8bfc1f4077573eb50a5114
#
_cell.length_a   1.000
_cell.length_b   1.000
_cell.length_c   1.000
_cell.angle_alpha   90.00
_cell.angle_beta   90.00
_cell.angle_gamma   90.00
#
_symmetry.space_group_name_H-M   'P 1'
#
loop_
_entity.id
_entity.type
_entity.pdbx_description
1 polymer ?
#
loop_
_entity_poly.entity_id
_entity_poly.type
_entity_poly.pdbx_seq_one_letter_code
_entity_poly.pdbx_strand_id
1 'polypeptide(L)'
;FHRIRSDELWHFYEGSPVTIYMIDSAENYSEVTLGRNIENGEVLQCVIPYGVWFGAKVNAADSFCLVGCTVAPGFHFDDFELASRDKLTSDYPQHKEIIEKLTRG
;
A
#
# COMPACT_ATOMS: atom_id res chain seq x y z
N PHE A 1 4.01 -1.34 6.25
CA PHE A 1 4.54 -1.75 4.93
C PHE A 1 4.78 -3.24 4.87
N HIS A 2 4.39 -3.84 3.77
CA HIS A 2 4.67 -5.23 3.45
C HIS A 2 4.80 -5.37 1.93
N ARG A 3 5.29 -6.51 1.48
CA ARG A 3 5.33 -6.85 0.06
C ARG A 3 5.04 -8.34 -0.13
N ILE A 4 4.57 -8.68 -1.32
CA ILE A 4 4.31 -10.07 -1.71
C ILE A 4 4.93 -10.33 -3.08
N ARG A 5 5.12 -11.61 -3.40
CA ARG A 5 5.68 -12.06 -4.69
C ARG A 5 4.58 -12.33 -5.71
N SER A 6 3.64 -11.39 -5.79
CA SER A 6 2.51 -11.45 -6.73
C SER A 6 2.04 -10.04 -6.98
N ASP A 7 1.36 -9.82 -8.09
CA ASP A 7 0.64 -8.59 -8.30
C ASP A 7 -0.64 -8.62 -7.47
N GLU A 8 -0.97 -7.51 -6.86
CA GLU A 8 -2.19 -7.38 -6.06
C GLU A 8 -3.08 -6.29 -6.64
N LEU A 9 -4.32 -6.64 -6.91
CA LEU A 9 -5.32 -5.71 -7.43
C LEU A 9 -6.27 -5.33 -6.31
N TRP A 10 -6.33 -4.05 -6.00
CA TRP A 10 -7.21 -3.50 -4.98
C TRP A 10 -8.44 -2.88 -5.61
N HIS A 11 -9.61 -3.15 -5.02
CA HIS A 11 -10.91 -2.66 -5.48
C HIS A 11 -11.58 -1.88 -4.36
N PHE A 12 -11.94 -0.63 -4.63
CA PHE A 12 -12.71 0.17 -3.67
C PHE A 12 -14.19 -0.19 -3.76
N TYR A 13 -14.82 -0.44 -2.63
CA TYR A 13 -16.26 -0.73 -2.57
C TYR A 13 -17.04 0.36 -1.87
N GLU A 14 -16.66 0.75 -0.65
CA GLU A 14 -17.44 1.68 0.14
C GLU A 14 -16.59 2.31 1.24
N GLY A 15 -17.04 3.46 1.71
CA GLY A 15 -16.46 4.14 2.88
C GLY A 15 -15.64 5.36 2.49
N SER A 16 -14.75 5.75 3.39
CA SER A 16 -13.82 6.84 3.14
C SER A 16 -12.70 6.41 2.22
N PRO A 17 -12.07 7.34 1.49
CA PRO A 17 -10.91 7.01 0.67
C PRO A 17 -9.77 6.40 1.48
N VAL A 18 -9.04 5.49 0.87
CA VAL A 18 -7.82 4.91 1.44
C VAL A 18 -6.65 5.24 0.54
N THR A 19 -5.55 5.69 1.13
CA THR A 19 -4.32 5.97 0.39
C THR A 19 -3.35 4.81 0.55
N ILE A 20 -2.84 4.32 -0.57
CA ILE A 20 -1.81 3.28 -0.63
C ILE A 20 -0.48 3.98 -0.91
N TYR A 21 0.49 3.73 -0.03
CA TYR A 21 1.83 4.29 -0.13
C TYR A 21 2.77 3.19 -0.60
N MET A 22 3.56 3.46 -1.65
CA MET A 22 4.40 2.44 -2.30
C MET A 22 5.84 2.91 -2.44
N ILE A 23 6.78 1.97 -2.25
CA ILE A 23 8.20 2.18 -2.52
C ILE A 23 8.68 1.01 -3.38
N ASP A 24 9.11 1.30 -4.60
CA ASP A 24 9.58 0.27 -5.52
C ASP A 24 11.09 -0.02 -5.35
N SER A 25 11.59 -1.00 -6.09
CA SER A 25 12.99 -1.42 -6.02
C SER A 25 13.97 -0.36 -6.51
N ALA A 26 13.52 0.61 -7.28
CA ALA A 26 14.32 1.75 -7.73
C ALA A 26 14.23 2.94 -6.77
N GLU A 27 13.71 2.73 -5.56
CA GLU A 27 13.55 3.74 -4.51
C GLU A 27 12.54 4.85 -4.86
N ASN A 28 11.69 4.63 -5.85
CA ASN A 28 10.63 5.57 -6.19
C ASN A 28 9.45 5.44 -5.24
N TYR A 29 9.08 6.55 -4.64
CA TYR A 29 7.91 6.65 -3.79
C TYR A 29 6.71 7.10 -4.61
N SER A 30 5.55 6.48 -4.35
CA SER A 30 4.30 6.88 -4.97
C SER A 30 3.13 6.67 -4.03
N GLU A 31 2.02 7.37 -4.30
CA GLU A 31 0.78 7.25 -3.57
C GLU A 31 -0.37 7.10 -4.55
N VAL A 32 -1.34 6.24 -4.20
CA VAL A 32 -2.58 6.11 -4.94
C VAL A 32 -3.73 6.14 -3.94
N THR A 33 -4.73 6.96 -4.21
CA THR A 33 -5.92 7.02 -3.36
C THR A 33 -7.09 6.31 -4.04
N LEU A 34 -7.60 5.28 -3.38
CA LEU A 34 -8.80 4.58 -3.79
C LEU A 34 -10.03 5.27 -3.22
N GLY A 35 -11.02 5.54 -4.05
CA GLY A 35 -12.23 6.21 -3.64
C GLY A 35 -13.15 6.47 -4.82
N ARG A 36 -14.24 7.17 -4.57
CA ARG A 36 -15.25 7.48 -5.59
C ARG A 36 -15.03 8.82 -6.29
N ASN A 37 -14.24 9.70 -5.69
CA ASN A 37 -14.07 11.04 -6.20
C ASN A 37 -13.01 11.11 -7.30
N ILE A 38 -13.39 10.66 -8.50
CA ILE A 38 -12.51 10.58 -9.66
C ILE A 38 -12.00 11.97 -10.06
N GLU A 39 -12.81 13.01 -9.90
CA GLU A 39 -12.40 14.39 -10.19
C GLU A 39 -11.25 14.85 -9.29
N ASN A 40 -11.16 14.30 -8.08
CA ASN A 40 -10.08 14.59 -7.12
C ASN A 40 -8.88 13.66 -7.28
N GLY A 41 -8.84 12.88 -8.36
CA GLY A 41 -7.72 11.95 -8.62
C GLY A 41 -7.84 10.61 -7.92
N GLU A 42 -8.97 10.33 -7.27
CA GLU A 42 -9.20 9.01 -6.68
C GLU A 42 -9.53 7.99 -7.77
N VAL A 43 -9.15 6.75 -7.54
CA VAL A 43 -9.40 5.64 -8.47
C VAL A 43 -10.19 4.54 -7.79
N LEU A 44 -10.98 3.79 -8.56
CA LEU A 44 -11.81 2.70 -8.03
C LEU A 44 -11.02 1.41 -7.86
N GLN A 45 -9.92 1.26 -8.59
CA GLN A 45 -9.04 0.10 -8.46
C GLN A 45 -7.62 0.48 -8.85
N CYS A 46 -6.66 -0.26 -8.29
CA CYS A 46 -5.26 -0.09 -8.68
C CYS A 46 -4.51 -1.40 -8.51
N VAL A 47 -3.40 -1.52 -9.25
CA VAL A 47 -2.49 -2.66 -9.15
C VAL A 47 -1.29 -2.26 -8.31
N ILE A 48 -0.97 -3.10 -7.31
CA ILE A 48 0.29 -3.02 -6.59
C ILE A 48 1.19 -4.09 -7.19
N PRO A 49 2.25 -3.69 -7.91
CA PRO A 49 3.09 -4.65 -8.62
C PRO A 49 3.86 -5.57 -7.68
N TYR A 50 4.25 -6.73 -8.22
CA TYR A 50 5.11 -7.69 -7.57
C TYR A 50 6.34 -7.02 -6.92
N GLY A 51 6.60 -7.37 -5.67
CA GLY A 51 7.82 -6.95 -4.97
C GLY A 51 7.87 -5.50 -4.50
N VAL A 52 6.82 -4.74 -4.69
CA VAL A 52 6.74 -3.36 -4.18
C VAL A 52 6.37 -3.36 -2.70
N TRP A 53 7.12 -2.60 -1.91
CA TRP A 53 6.74 -2.36 -0.52
C TRP A 53 5.54 -1.41 -0.49
N PHE A 54 4.51 -1.76 0.23
CA PHE A 54 3.34 -0.90 0.35
C PHE A 54 2.69 -0.97 1.72
N GLY A 55 1.97 0.07 2.05
CA GLY A 55 1.11 0.17 3.22
C GLY A 55 -0.08 1.06 2.88
N ALA A 56 -1.15 0.94 3.64
CA ALA A 56 -2.37 1.68 3.39
C ALA A 56 -2.91 2.31 4.65
N LYS A 57 -3.57 3.46 4.50
CA LYS A 57 -4.21 4.16 5.61
C LYS A 57 -5.49 4.84 5.12
N VAL A 58 -6.59 4.66 5.88
CA VAL A 58 -7.83 5.38 5.61
C VAL A 58 -7.59 6.87 5.85
N ASN A 59 -8.02 7.71 4.90
CA ASN A 59 -7.73 9.15 4.93
C ASN A 59 -8.41 9.88 6.09
N ALA A 60 -9.64 9.48 6.44
CA ALA A 60 -10.39 10.09 7.52
C ALA A 60 -10.20 9.31 8.82
N ALA A 61 -9.85 10.01 9.91
CA ALA A 61 -9.81 9.41 11.25
C ALA A 61 -11.21 8.93 11.64
N ASP A 62 -11.28 7.86 12.42
CA ASP A 62 -12.54 7.29 12.91
C ASP A 62 -13.52 6.84 11.82
N SER A 63 -12.98 6.53 10.63
CA SER A 63 -13.76 6.06 9.51
C SER A 63 -13.25 4.71 9.01
N PHE A 64 -13.94 4.14 8.03
CA PHE A 64 -13.58 2.86 7.45
C PHE A 64 -13.53 2.93 5.94
N CYS A 65 -12.87 1.95 5.33
CA CYS A 65 -12.90 1.72 3.91
C CYS A 65 -13.08 0.22 3.66
N LEU A 66 -14.07 -0.14 2.86
CA LEU A 66 -14.27 -1.52 2.43
C LEU A 66 -13.60 -1.70 1.07
N VAL A 67 -12.59 -2.57 1.04
CA VAL A 67 -11.87 -2.90 -0.18
C VAL A 67 -11.82 -4.40 -0.38
N GLY A 68 -11.68 -4.83 -1.64
CA GLY A 68 -11.38 -6.21 -1.98
C GLY A 68 -10.03 -6.29 -2.63
N CYS A 69 -9.38 -7.45 -2.51
CA CYS A 69 -8.06 -7.68 -3.10
C CYS A 69 -8.07 -8.97 -3.91
N THR A 70 -7.51 -8.89 -5.13
CA THR A 70 -7.26 -10.05 -5.96
C THR A 70 -5.76 -10.19 -6.15
N VAL A 71 -5.23 -11.38 -5.88
CA VAL A 71 -3.80 -11.66 -5.97
C VAL A 71 -3.54 -12.66 -7.10
N ALA A 72 -2.60 -12.34 -7.98
CA ALA A 72 -2.24 -13.18 -9.11
C ALA A 72 -0.71 -13.31 -9.22
N PRO A 73 -0.14 -14.51 -9.15
CA PRO A 73 -0.78 -15.78 -8.78
C PRO A 73 -1.27 -15.82 -7.34
N GLY A 74 -2.01 -16.85 -6.94
CA GLY A 74 -2.61 -16.95 -5.62
C GLY A 74 -1.63 -16.73 -4.47
N PHE A 75 -2.12 -16.15 -3.38
CA PHE A 75 -1.33 -15.79 -2.20
C PHE A 75 -0.86 -17.04 -1.43
N HIS A 76 0.42 -17.01 -1.02
CA HIS A 76 1.00 -17.96 -0.07
C HIS A 76 1.70 -17.17 1.04
N PHE A 77 1.68 -17.69 2.28
CA PHE A 77 2.39 -17.04 3.38
C PHE A 77 3.89 -16.90 3.12
N ASP A 78 4.47 -17.84 2.38
CA ASP A 78 5.89 -17.79 2.03
C ASP A 78 6.22 -16.60 1.12
N ASP A 79 5.22 -16.05 0.44
CA ASP A 79 5.37 -14.89 -0.43
C ASP A 79 5.17 -13.55 0.30
N PHE A 80 4.69 -13.62 1.54
CA PHE A 80 4.42 -12.43 2.34
C PHE A 80 5.65 -12.04 3.15
N GLU A 81 5.97 -10.76 3.12
CA GLU A 81 7.07 -10.19 3.90
C GLU A 81 6.60 -8.91 4.60
N LEU A 82 6.65 -8.92 5.94
CA LEU A 82 6.33 -7.76 6.74
C LEU A 82 7.58 -6.91 6.94
N ALA A 83 7.48 -5.61 6.70
CA ALA A 83 8.61 -4.71 6.83
C ALA A 83 9.06 -4.55 8.28
N SER A 84 10.37 -4.61 8.50
CA SER A 84 10.99 -4.08 9.70
C SER A 84 11.20 -2.58 9.50
N ARG A 85 10.77 -1.75 10.46
CA ARG A 85 10.96 -0.31 10.38
C ARG A 85 12.43 0.05 10.20
N ASP A 86 13.31 -0.57 11.01
CA ASP A 86 14.74 -0.26 10.99
C ASP A 86 15.39 -0.63 9.66
N LYS A 87 15.09 -1.84 9.17
CA LYS A 87 15.64 -2.30 7.90
C LYS A 87 15.14 -1.45 6.74
N LEU A 88 13.84 -1.17 6.72
CA LEU A 88 13.24 -0.39 5.62
C LEU A 88 13.74 1.05 5.63
N THR A 89 13.92 1.65 6.82
CA THR A 89 14.50 2.99 6.94
C THR A 89 15.95 3.01 6.50
N SER A 90 16.71 1.95 6.79
CA SER A 90 18.11 1.82 6.35
C SER A 90 18.21 1.67 4.83
N ASP A 91 17.32 0.89 4.21
CA ASP A 91 17.29 0.68 2.75
C ASP A 91 16.77 1.90 1.98
N TYR A 92 15.85 2.67 2.60
CA TYR A 92 15.20 3.83 1.95
C TYR A 92 15.18 5.04 2.89
N PRO A 93 16.37 5.58 3.26
CA PRO A 93 16.42 6.66 4.25
C PRO A 93 15.70 7.94 3.82
N GLN A 94 15.56 8.19 2.53
CA GLN A 94 14.84 9.34 1.99
C GLN A 94 13.33 9.29 2.26
N HIS A 95 12.81 8.12 2.65
CA HIS A 95 11.39 7.91 2.93
C HIS A 95 11.11 7.60 4.40
N LYS A 96 12.02 7.99 5.29
CA LYS A 96 11.96 7.67 6.72
C LYS A 96 10.63 8.04 7.37
N GLU A 97 10.12 9.23 7.07
CA GLU A 97 8.90 9.74 7.69
C GLU A 97 7.69 8.85 7.42
N ILE A 98 7.48 8.46 6.16
CA ILE A 98 6.35 7.60 5.80
C ILE A 98 6.55 6.17 6.29
N ILE A 99 7.78 5.68 6.33
CA ILE A 99 8.09 4.36 6.87
C ILE A 99 7.75 4.29 8.36
N GLU A 100 8.13 5.29 9.13
CA GLU A 100 7.81 5.35 10.55
C GLU A 100 6.30 5.41 10.80
N LYS A 101 5.57 6.09 9.94
CA LYS A 101 4.12 6.22 10.03
C LYS A 101 3.38 4.90 9.78
N LEU A 102 3.90 4.06 8.88
CA LEU A 102 3.21 2.87 8.39
C LEU A 102 3.84 1.55 8.84
N THR A 103 4.84 1.57 9.71
CA THR A 103 5.46 0.36 10.24
C THR A 103 5.32 0.31 11.76
N ARG A 104 5.42 -0.90 12.29
CA ARG A 104 5.50 -1.11 13.73
C ARG A 104 6.95 -0.90 14.16
N GLY A 105 7.13 -0.07 15.15
CA GLY A 105 8.44 0.17 15.75
C GLY A 105 8.93 -0.96 16.59
#